data_13913b39d578e49b57a4a09939cb7d52
#
_entry.id   13913b39d578e49b57a4a09939cb7d52
#
_cell.length_a   1.000
_cell.length_b   1.000
_cell.length_c   1.000
_cell.angle_alpha   90.00
_cell.angle_beta   90.00
_cell.angle_gamma   90.00
#
_symmetry.space_group_name_H-M   'P 1'
#
loop_
_entity.id
_entity.type
_entity.pdbx_description
1 polymer ?
#
loop_
_entity_poly.entity_id
_entity_poly.type
_entity_poly.pdbx_seq_one_letter_code
_entity_poly.pdbx_strand_id
1 'polypeptide(L)'
;NSTHRYHGVASFDVSSGEQNKGTSNAPAYTKVFAENLIKHANIDDKIVGLTGAMPDGTGMDLFEKVHPERMFDVGIAEQHAVTFAAGLAAEGYKPFAAIYSTFLQRAFDQVVHDVAIQKLPVRFAIDRAGLVGSDGQTHAGSFDIAYLGCLPNFVLMACADEAELCHMIATAVAYDEGPCAFRFPRGESVGCLLYT
;
A
#
# COMPACT_ATOMS: atom_id res chain seq x y z
N ASN A 1 9.56 -4.46 22.39
CA ASN A 1 8.44 -5.37 22.13
C ASN A 1 8.61 -6.01 20.77
N SER A 2 8.78 -7.33 20.74
CA SER A 2 9.20 -8.07 19.55
C SER A 2 8.05 -8.81 18.85
N THR A 3 6.82 -8.30 18.95
CA THR A 3 5.62 -8.96 18.40
C THR A 3 5.75 -9.20 16.88
N HIS A 4 6.41 -8.29 16.15
CA HIS A 4 6.62 -8.42 14.71
C HIS A 4 7.79 -9.34 14.34
N ARG A 5 8.75 -9.57 15.25
CA ARG A 5 9.97 -10.34 14.98
C ARG A 5 9.71 -11.78 14.57
N TYR A 6 8.61 -12.36 15.03
CA TYR A 6 8.27 -13.77 14.83
C TYR A 6 7.03 -13.98 13.93
N HIS A 7 6.49 -12.92 13.35
CA HIS A 7 5.31 -13.01 12.48
C HIS A 7 5.65 -13.64 11.13
N GLY A 8 6.84 -13.36 10.59
CA GLY A 8 7.36 -14.00 9.37
C GLY A 8 8.85 -14.29 9.56
N VAL A 9 9.18 -15.52 9.91
CA VAL A 9 10.56 -15.91 10.24
C VAL A 9 11.28 -16.32 8.97
N ALA A 10 12.36 -15.61 8.62
CA ALA A 10 13.30 -16.02 7.58
C ALA A 10 14.11 -17.26 8.03
N SER A 11 14.88 -17.87 7.12
CA SER A 11 15.82 -18.91 7.50
C SER A 11 16.77 -18.40 8.59
N PHE A 12 17.01 -19.19 9.61
CA PHE A 12 17.81 -18.78 10.76
C PHE A 12 18.80 -19.87 11.17
N ASP A 13 19.88 -19.48 11.82
CA ASP A 13 20.81 -20.42 12.45
C ASP A 13 20.15 -21.03 13.69
N VAL A 14 20.08 -22.36 13.74
CA VAL A 14 19.38 -23.09 14.80
C VAL A 14 20.05 -22.93 16.17
N SER A 15 21.36 -22.69 16.20
CA SER A 15 22.12 -22.59 17.46
C SER A 15 22.06 -21.18 18.06
N SER A 16 22.11 -20.14 17.24
CA SER A 16 22.10 -18.74 17.70
C SER A 16 20.70 -18.08 17.63
N GLY A 17 19.80 -18.61 16.82
CA GLY A 17 18.51 -17.98 16.51
C GLY A 17 18.63 -16.73 15.64
N GLU A 18 19.79 -16.45 15.04
CA GLU A 18 20.01 -15.32 14.15
C GLU A 18 19.38 -15.60 12.79
N GLN A 19 18.58 -14.63 12.32
CA GLN A 19 17.91 -14.72 11.02
C GLN A 19 18.86 -14.32 9.90
N ASN A 20 18.96 -15.17 8.89
CA ASN A 20 19.68 -14.88 7.64
C ASN A 20 18.80 -14.03 6.73
N LYS A 21 18.98 -12.72 6.78
CA LYS A 21 18.37 -11.81 5.79
C LYS A 21 19.27 -11.76 4.57
N GLY A 22 18.75 -12.21 3.43
CA GLY A 22 19.46 -12.05 2.14
C GLY A 22 19.75 -10.56 1.88
N THR A 23 20.90 -10.29 1.27
CA THR A 23 21.22 -8.95 0.76
C THR A 23 20.57 -8.78 -0.60
N SER A 24 19.68 -7.80 -0.72
CA SER A 24 19.11 -7.38 -2.00
C SER A 24 19.97 -6.27 -2.62
N ASN A 25 20.12 -6.31 -3.94
CA ASN A 25 20.81 -5.27 -4.69
C ASN A 25 19.88 -4.10 -5.08
N ALA A 26 18.58 -4.27 -4.95
CA ALA A 26 17.58 -3.26 -5.27
C ALA A 26 16.52 -3.18 -4.14
N PRO A 27 15.90 -2.01 -3.91
CA PRO A 27 14.88 -1.87 -2.88
C PRO A 27 13.63 -2.65 -3.24
N ALA A 28 12.91 -3.17 -2.23
CA ALA A 28 11.58 -3.72 -2.43
C ALA A 28 10.59 -2.64 -2.89
N TYR A 29 9.61 -2.99 -3.72
CA TYR A 29 8.55 -2.07 -4.18
C TYR A 29 7.83 -1.40 -3.00
N THR A 30 7.53 -2.14 -1.96
CA THR A 30 6.94 -1.61 -0.70
C THR A 30 7.77 -0.47 -0.10
N LYS A 31 9.11 -0.62 -0.11
CA LYS A 31 10.02 0.42 0.39
C LYS A 31 10.03 1.64 -0.54
N VAL A 32 10.06 1.43 -1.86
CA VAL A 32 9.97 2.52 -2.85
C VAL A 32 8.67 3.30 -2.65
N PHE A 33 7.55 2.61 -2.47
CA PHE A 33 6.26 3.24 -2.16
C PHE A 33 6.35 4.11 -0.91
N ALA A 34 6.76 3.53 0.22
CA ALA A 34 6.80 4.24 1.50
C ALA A 34 7.70 5.48 1.47
N GLU A 35 8.93 5.36 0.92
CA GLU A 35 9.89 6.46 0.83
C GLU A 35 9.38 7.60 -0.06
N ASN A 36 8.70 7.28 -1.17
CA ASN A 36 8.13 8.30 -2.04
C ASN A 36 6.88 8.95 -1.42
N LEU A 37 6.02 8.19 -0.74
CA LEU A 37 4.90 8.76 -0.02
C LEU A 37 5.38 9.73 1.07
N ILE A 38 6.43 9.38 1.83
CA ILE A 38 7.05 10.26 2.83
C ILE A 38 7.57 11.56 2.19
N LYS A 39 8.23 11.49 1.01
CA LYS A 39 8.69 12.70 0.31
C LYS A 39 7.55 13.66 0.01
N HIS A 40 6.42 13.16 -0.46
CA HIS A 40 5.23 13.97 -0.73
C HIS A 40 4.58 14.47 0.57
N ALA A 41 4.50 13.65 1.62
CA ALA A 41 3.92 14.02 2.90
C ALA A 41 4.74 15.07 3.67
N ASN A 42 6.03 15.19 3.38
CA ASN A 42 6.89 16.27 3.90
C ASN A 42 6.53 17.65 3.32
N ILE A 43 5.82 17.67 2.18
CA ILE A 43 5.43 18.90 1.47
C ILE A 43 3.94 19.19 1.65
N ASP A 44 3.11 18.14 1.73
CA ASP A 44 1.65 18.23 1.84
C ASP A 44 1.18 17.56 3.14
N ASP A 45 0.73 18.37 4.09
CA ASP A 45 0.27 17.93 5.41
C ASP A 45 -1.10 17.23 5.38
N LYS A 46 -1.81 17.28 4.28
CA LYS A 46 -3.08 16.57 4.06
C LYS A 46 -2.90 15.08 3.77
N ILE A 47 -1.69 14.65 3.40
CA ILE A 47 -1.43 13.24 3.14
C ILE A 47 -1.43 12.45 4.45
N VAL A 48 -2.29 11.44 4.52
CA VAL A 48 -2.41 10.50 5.64
C VAL A 48 -2.34 9.06 5.15
N GLY A 49 -1.72 8.19 5.93
CA GLY A 49 -1.56 6.78 5.63
C GLY A 49 -2.49 5.91 6.47
N LEU A 50 -3.10 4.90 5.87
CA LEU A 50 -3.93 3.91 6.57
C LEU A 50 -3.50 2.49 6.17
N THR A 51 -3.59 1.57 7.12
CA THR A 51 -3.39 0.14 6.86
C THR A 51 -4.27 -0.72 7.75
N GLY A 52 -4.46 -1.97 7.39
CA GLY A 52 -5.22 -2.96 8.15
C GLY A 52 -4.32 -4.02 8.77
N ALA A 53 -3.72 -3.75 9.92
CA ALA A 53 -2.82 -4.64 10.68
C ALA A 53 -1.55 -5.09 9.91
N MET A 54 -1.14 -4.36 8.87
CA MET A 54 0.01 -4.72 8.04
C MET A 54 1.00 -3.56 7.85
N PRO A 55 1.42 -2.85 8.93
CA PRO A 55 2.29 -1.68 8.78
C PRO A 55 3.63 -2.03 8.11
N ASP A 56 4.31 -3.10 8.55
CA ASP A 56 5.59 -3.53 7.98
C ASP A 56 5.42 -4.01 6.53
N GLY A 57 4.36 -4.77 6.28
CA GLY A 57 4.09 -5.36 4.98
C GLY A 57 3.70 -4.37 3.90
N THR A 58 3.16 -3.22 4.27
CA THR A 58 2.78 -2.13 3.36
C THR A 58 3.75 -0.95 3.38
N GLY A 59 4.79 -0.99 4.23
CA GLY A 59 5.74 0.11 4.42
C GLY A 59 5.20 1.27 5.25
N MET A 60 4.00 1.13 5.82
CA MET A 60 3.41 2.16 6.67
C MET A 60 4.15 2.33 8.00
N ASP A 61 4.92 1.34 8.45
CA ASP A 61 5.86 1.47 9.58
C ASP A 61 6.95 2.52 9.34
N LEU A 62 7.39 2.67 8.08
CA LEU A 62 8.35 3.72 7.69
C LEU A 62 7.68 5.09 7.68
N PHE A 63 6.44 5.16 7.20
CA PHE A 63 5.66 6.39 7.22
C PHE A 63 5.36 6.84 8.67
N GLU A 64 4.96 5.92 9.54
CA GLU A 64 4.68 6.18 10.96
C GLU A 64 5.90 6.76 11.72
N LYS A 65 7.11 6.28 11.42
CA LYS A 65 8.35 6.80 12.04
C LYS A 65 8.59 8.28 11.77
N VAL A 66 8.09 8.79 10.63
CA VAL A 66 8.27 10.20 10.21
C VAL A 66 7.04 11.03 10.53
N HIS A 67 5.84 10.46 10.36
CA HIS A 67 4.55 11.14 10.52
C HIS A 67 3.60 10.33 11.42
N PRO A 68 3.93 10.11 12.71
CA PRO A 68 3.15 9.23 13.59
C PRO A 68 1.70 9.69 13.79
N GLU A 69 1.44 10.99 13.74
CA GLU A 69 0.10 11.58 13.89
C GLU A 69 -0.78 11.48 12.63
N ARG A 70 -0.20 11.05 11.52
CA ARG A 70 -0.87 10.91 10.22
C ARG A 70 -0.89 9.47 9.69
N MET A 71 -0.56 8.51 10.54
CA MET A 71 -0.64 7.08 10.24
C MET A 71 -1.67 6.40 11.12
N PHE A 72 -2.56 5.61 10.51
CA PHE A 72 -3.63 4.91 11.19
C PHE A 72 -3.62 3.43 10.83
N ASP A 73 -3.34 2.58 11.83
CA ASP A 73 -3.56 1.15 11.74
C ASP A 73 -4.91 0.81 12.37
N VAL A 74 -5.85 0.33 11.56
CA VAL A 74 -7.22 0.02 12.01
C VAL A 74 -7.38 -1.43 12.48
N GLY A 75 -6.30 -2.18 12.59
CA GLY A 75 -6.35 -3.61 12.86
C GLY A 75 -6.82 -4.41 11.63
N ILE A 76 -7.19 -5.68 11.81
CA ILE A 76 -7.70 -6.53 10.72
C ILE A 76 -9.14 -6.12 10.40
N ALA A 77 -9.31 -4.95 9.79
CA ALA A 77 -10.60 -4.34 9.50
C ALA A 77 -10.55 -3.49 8.22
N GLU A 78 -10.31 -4.12 7.08
CA GLU A 78 -10.16 -3.43 5.80
C GLU A 78 -11.39 -2.63 5.40
N GLN A 79 -12.59 -3.10 5.76
CA GLN A 79 -13.84 -2.35 5.57
C GLN A 79 -13.79 -1.01 6.31
N HIS A 80 -13.35 -1.03 7.57
CA HIS A 80 -13.19 0.19 8.37
C HIS A 80 -12.12 1.11 7.78
N ALA A 81 -10.99 0.56 7.31
CA ALA A 81 -9.95 1.34 6.65
C ALA A 81 -10.49 2.14 5.46
N VAL A 82 -11.31 1.51 4.62
CA VAL A 82 -11.88 2.15 3.43
C VAL A 82 -12.92 3.21 3.82
N THR A 83 -13.86 2.92 4.72
CA THR A 83 -14.85 3.90 5.20
C THR A 83 -14.18 5.08 5.90
N PHE A 84 -13.16 4.83 6.72
CA PHE A 84 -12.39 5.88 7.38
C PHE A 84 -11.64 6.75 6.37
N ALA A 85 -11.00 6.14 5.37
CA ALA A 85 -10.36 6.87 4.27
C ALA A 85 -11.37 7.74 3.50
N ALA A 86 -12.58 7.22 3.24
CA ALA A 86 -13.64 7.99 2.61
C ALA A 86 -14.03 9.24 3.43
N GLY A 87 -14.19 9.09 4.76
CA GLY A 87 -14.45 10.21 5.66
C GLY A 87 -13.34 11.27 5.65
N LEU A 88 -12.07 10.83 5.67
CA LEU A 88 -10.92 11.74 5.57
C LEU A 88 -10.90 12.48 4.22
N ALA A 89 -11.20 11.78 3.13
CA ALA A 89 -11.27 12.40 1.80
C ALA A 89 -12.41 13.43 1.70
N ALA A 90 -13.55 13.17 2.31
CA ALA A 90 -14.68 14.12 2.38
C ALA A 90 -14.31 15.41 3.13
N GLU A 91 -13.41 15.34 4.12
CA GLU A 91 -12.89 16.49 4.87
C GLU A 91 -11.66 17.15 4.18
N GLY A 92 -11.32 16.73 2.96
CA GLY A 92 -10.27 17.35 2.15
C GLY A 92 -8.86 16.87 2.49
N TYR A 93 -8.72 15.76 3.21
CA TYR A 93 -7.44 15.05 3.33
C TYR A 93 -7.15 14.20 2.10
N LYS A 94 -5.90 13.76 2.00
CA LYS A 94 -5.42 12.86 0.94
C LYS A 94 -5.07 11.50 1.53
N PRO A 95 -6.08 10.64 1.80
CA PRO A 95 -5.84 9.34 2.41
C PRO A 95 -5.23 8.36 1.41
N PHE A 96 -4.15 7.71 1.83
CA PHE A 96 -3.53 6.57 1.16
C PHE A 96 -3.86 5.29 1.95
N ALA A 97 -4.79 4.50 1.45
CA ALA A 97 -5.15 3.20 2.00
C ALA A 97 -4.18 2.14 1.44
N ALA A 98 -3.16 1.80 2.22
CA ALA A 98 -2.15 0.80 1.86
C ALA A 98 -2.61 -0.58 2.33
N ILE A 99 -3.11 -1.39 1.42
CA ILE A 99 -3.74 -2.68 1.68
C ILE A 99 -3.27 -3.68 0.64
N TYR A 100 -3.05 -4.94 1.04
CA TYR A 100 -2.74 -6.02 0.08
C TYR A 100 -3.92 -6.25 -0.86
N SER A 101 -3.60 -6.55 -2.12
CA SER A 101 -4.61 -6.83 -3.15
C SER A 101 -5.65 -7.86 -2.69
N THR A 102 -5.20 -8.99 -2.14
CA THR A 102 -6.10 -10.04 -1.66
C THR A 102 -6.98 -9.61 -0.48
N PHE A 103 -6.47 -8.75 0.41
CA PHE A 103 -7.22 -8.30 1.59
C PHE A 103 -8.23 -7.20 1.27
N LEU A 104 -7.97 -6.39 0.25
CA LEU A 104 -8.90 -5.35 -0.20
C LEU A 104 -10.23 -5.93 -0.70
N GLN A 105 -10.27 -7.19 -1.13
CA GLN A 105 -11.51 -7.88 -1.50
C GLN A 105 -12.58 -7.83 -0.40
N ARG A 106 -12.15 -7.88 0.88
CA ARG A 106 -13.06 -7.81 2.03
C ARG A 106 -13.80 -6.47 2.10
N ALA A 107 -13.21 -5.40 1.60
CA ALA A 107 -13.74 -4.05 1.65
C ALA A 107 -14.40 -3.61 0.33
N PHE A 108 -14.71 -4.52 -0.58
CA PHE A 108 -15.25 -4.17 -1.89
C PHE A 108 -16.55 -3.37 -1.81
N ASP A 109 -17.45 -3.73 -0.91
CA ASP A 109 -18.71 -3.01 -0.69
C ASP A 109 -18.46 -1.54 -0.29
N GLN A 110 -17.51 -1.30 0.63
CA GLN A 110 -17.12 0.05 1.06
C GLN A 110 -16.43 0.83 -0.06
N VAL A 111 -15.63 0.15 -0.89
CA VAL A 111 -15.04 0.80 -2.09
C VAL A 111 -16.16 1.26 -3.04
N VAL A 112 -17.21 0.47 -3.23
CA VAL A 112 -18.36 0.84 -4.06
C VAL A 112 -19.15 1.99 -3.45
N HIS A 113 -19.68 1.81 -2.24
CA HIS A 113 -20.66 2.72 -1.63
C HIS A 113 -20.03 3.96 -1.01
N ASP A 114 -18.92 3.79 -0.30
CA ASP A 114 -18.34 4.90 0.47
C ASP A 114 -17.38 5.74 -0.38
N VAL A 115 -16.84 5.17 -1.46
CA VAL A 115 -15.80 5.82 -2.26
C VAL A 115 -16.24 6.07 -3.71
N ALA A 116 -16.47 5.01 -4.51
CA ALA A 116 -16.62 5.15 -5.95
C ALA A 116 -17.92 5.88 -6.35
N ILE A 117 -19.06 5.53 -5.76
CA ILE A 117 -20.36 6.18 -6.03
C ILE A 117 -20.32 7.65 -5.61
N GLN A 118 -19.67 7.96 -4.50
CA GLN A 118 -19.54 9.33 -3.98
C GLN A 118 -18.42 10.11 -4.64
N LYS A 119 -17.62 9.46 -5.50
CA LYS A 119 -16.49 10.06 -6.20
C LYS A 119 -15.46 10.69 -5.26
N LEU A 120 -15.25 10.10 -4.09
CA LEU A 120 -14.31 10.62 -3.11
C LEU A 120 -12.86 10.26 -3.49
N PRO A 121 -11.91 11.20 -3.39
CA PRO A 121 -10.53 11.02 -3.84
C PRO A 121 -9.70 10.21 -2.83
N VAL A 122 -10.07 8.95 -2.61
CA VAL A 122 -9.28 7.97 -1.86
C VAL A 122 -8.21 7.37 -2.77
N ARG A 123 -6.97 7.24 -2.27
CA ARG A 123 -5.85 6.64 -2.96
C ARG A 123 -5.59 5.25 -2.39
N PHE A 124 -5.77 4.23 -3.21
CA PHE A 124 -5.49 2.85 -2.83
C PHE A 124 -4.09 2.46 -3.29
N ALA A 125 -3.18 2.27 -2.34
CA ALA A 125 -1.86 1.69 -2.59
C ALA A 125 -1.97 0.17 -2.41
N ILE A 126 -2.06 -0.55 -3.53
CA ILE A 126 -2.35 -1.98 -3.55
C ILE A 126 -1.03 -2.76 -3.63
N ASP A 127 -0.55 -3.22 -2.49
CA ASP A 127 0.63 -4.06 -2.39
C ASP A 127 0.28 -5.53 -2.68
N ARG A 128 1.26 -6.35 -3.01
CA ARG A 128 1.10 -7.79 -3.35
C ARG A 128 0.15 -8.01 -4.52
N ALA A 129 0.20 -7.15 -5.52
CA ALA A 129 -0.57 -7.35 -6.74
C ALA A 129 0.06 -8.46 -7.60
N GLY A 130 -0.78 -9.35 -8.14
CA GLY A 130 -0.33 -10.49 -8.93
C GLY A 130 0.14 -11.68 -8.09
N LEU A 131 1.08 -12.46 -8.63
CA LEU A 131 1.64 -13.63 -7.96
C LEU A 131 2.62 -13.21 -6.86
N VAL A 132 2.59 -13.90 -5.74
CA VAL A 132 3.31 -13.53 -4.50
C VAL A 132 4.34 -14.57 -4.04
N GLY A 133 4.61 -15.58 -4.86
CA GLY A 133 5.63 -16.60 -4.57
C GLY A 133 5.33 -17.37 -3.28
N SER A 134 6.25 -17.30 -2.33
CA SER A 134 6.18 -18.06 -1.07
C SER A 134 5.02 -17.71 -0.16
N ASP A 135 4.37 -16.56 -0.34
CA ASP A 135 3.18 -16.20 0.45
C ASP A 135 1.98 -17.07 0.10
N GLY A 136 2.00 -17.73 -1.04
CA GLY A 136 1.04 -18.73 -1.45
C GLY A 136 -0.25 -18.17 -2.07
N GLN A 137 -1.11 -19.10 -2.47
CA GLN A 137 -2.32 -18.78 -3.23
C GLN A 137 -3.32 -17.87 -2.50
N THR A 138 -3.36 -17.91 -1.17
CA THR A 138 -4.26 -17.08 -0.37
C THR A 138 -3.87 -15.60 -0.35
N HIS A 139 -2.64 -15.29 -0.75
CA HIS A 139 -2.10 -13.93 -0.82
C HIS A 139 -1.96 -13.41 -2.26
N ALA A 140 -2.28 -14.25 -3.26
CA ALA A 140 -2.23 -13.84 -4.66
C ALA A 140 -3.22 -12.73 -4.98
N GLY A 141 -2.71 -11.63 -5.56
CA GLY A 141 -3.48 -10.44 -5.90
C GLY A 141 -4.00 -10.49 -7.32
N SER A 142 -4.95 -11.41 -7.60
CA SER A 142 -5.39 -11.72 -8.96
C SER A 142 -6.68 -11.01 -9.39
N PHE A 143 -7.43 -10.40 -8.48
CA PHE A 143 -8.80 -9.96 -8.76
C PHE A 143 -9.03 -8.45 -8.68
N ASP A 144 -8.09 -7.66 -8.15
CA ASP A 144 -8.23 -6.23 -7.95
C ASP A 144 -8.53 -5.47 -9.25
N ILE A 145 -7.86 -5.80 -10.35
CA ILE A 145 -8.14 -5.18 -11.66
C ILE A 145 -9.60 -5.41 -12.07
N ALA A 146 -10.10 -6.63 -11.89
CA ALA A 146 -11.46 -6.98 -12.33
C ALA A 146 -12.52 -6.23 -11.51
N TYR A 147 -12.44 -6.26 -10.17
CA TYR A 147 -13.48 -5.65 -9.35
C TYR A 147 -13.35 -4.12 -9.21
N LEU A 148 -12.15 -3.56 -9.27
CA LEU A 148 -11.99 -2.10 -9.29
C LEU A 148 -12.26 -1.50 -10.67
N GLY A 149 -11.88 -2.22 -11.72
CA GLY A 149 -12.08 -1.75 -13.11
C GLY A 149 -13.54 -1.69 -13.56
N CYS A 150 -14.47 -2.34 -12.85
CA CYS A 150 -15.89 -2.23 -13.15
C CYS A 150 -16.57 -1.02 -12.47
N LEU A 151 -15.87 -0.32 -11.56
CA LEU A 151 -16.45 0.78 -10.79
C LEU A 151 -16.40 2.10 -11.56
N PRO A 152 -17.44 2.94 -11.43
CA PRO A 152 -17.45 4.27 -12.04
C PRO A 152 -16.43 5.19 -11.37
N ASN A 153 -15.94 6.17 -12.12
CA ASN A 153 -15.05 7.24 -11.65
C ASN A 153 -13.69 6.76 -11.11
N PHE A 154 -13.33 5.51 -11.32
CA PHE A 154 -12.14 4.90 -10.75
C PHE A 154 -10.97 4.92 -11.74
N VAL A 155 -9.82 5.47 -11.33
CA VAL A 155 -8.56 5.38 -12.07
C VAL A 155 -7.73 4.23 -11.51
N LEU A 156 -7.34 3.28 -12.36
CA LEU A 156 -6.54 2.14 -11.98
C LEU A 156 -5.22 2.14 -12.75
N MET A 157 -4.10 2.08 -12.00
CA MET A 157 -2.74 2.12 -12.54
C MET A 157 -1.96 0.87 -12.11
N ALA A 158 -1.07 0.39 -12.97
CA ALA A 158 -0.17 -0.73 -12.70
C ALA A 158 1.23 -0.40 -13.22
N CYS A 159 2.23 -0.38 -12.35
CA CYS A 159 3.59 -0.03 -12.70
C CYS A 159 4.32 -1.18 -13.40
N ALA A 160 5.16 -0.86 -14.38
CA ALA A 160 6.08 -1.77 -15.01
C ALA A 160 7.38 -1.95 -14.17
N ASP A 161 7.80 -0.87 -13.50
CA ASP A 161 9.01 -0.82 -12.67
C ASP A 161 8.85 0.18 -11.50
N GLU A 162 9.90 0.33 -10.69
CA GLU A 162 9.89 1.23 -9.55
C GLU A 162 9.93 2.73 -9.90
N ALA A 163 10.48 3.09 -11.06
CA ALA A 163 10.46 4.47 -11.52
C ALA A 163 9.03 4.88 -11.89
N GLU A 164 8.32 4.02 -12.60
CA GLU A 164 6.92 4.24 -12.92
C GLU A 164 6.05 4.25 -11.66
N LEU A 165 6.36 3.44 -10.65
CA LEU A 165 5.68 3.50 -9.35
C LEU A 165 5.83 4.88 -8.70
N CYS A 166 7.03 5.50 -8.75
CA CYS A 166 7.23 6.86 -8.24
C CYS A 166 6.33 7.87 -8.98
N HIS A 167 6.20 7.76 -10.29
CA HIS A 167 5.31 8.62 -11.08
C HIS A 167 3.83 8.37 -10.75
N MET A 168 3.43 7.14 -10.52
CA MET A 168 2.06 6.81 -10.11
C MET A 168 1.71 7.39 -8.75
N ILE A 169 2.63 7.35 -7.79
CA ILE A 169 2.44 7.98 -6.48
C ILE A 169 2.27 9.50 -6.64
N ALA A 170 3.13 10.14 -7.42
CA ALA A 170 3.01 11.59 -7.71
C ALA A 170 1.68 11.92 -8.39
N THR A 171 1.24 11.09 -9.33
CA THR A 171 -0.06 11.20 -10.00
C THR A 171 -1.20 11.06 -8.98
N ALA A 172 -1.14 10.06 -8.10
CA ALA A 172 -2.16 9.86 -7.07
C ALA A 172 -2.23 11.03 -6.09
N VAL A 173 -1.09 11.62 -5.71
CA VAL A 173 -1.05 12.84 -4.87
C VAL A 173 -1.75 14.02 -5.54
N ALA A 174 -1.56 14.18 -6.85
CA ALA A 174 -2.12 15.30 -7.62
C ALA A 174 -3.58 15.09 -8.06
N TYR A 175 -4.07 13.84 -8.07
CA TYR A 175 -5.39 13.51 -8.58
C TYR A 175 -6.46 13.63 -7.50
N ASP A 176 -7.30 14.65 -7.59
CA ASP A 176 -8.39 14.95 -6.65
C ASP A 176 -9.80 14.82 -7.29
N GLU A 177 -9.90 14.34 -8.55
CA GLU A 177 -11.18 14.27 -9.27
C GLU A 177 -12.02 13.02 -8.94
N GLY A 178 -11.47 12.08 -8.19
CA GLY A 178 -12.14 10.83 -7.80
C GLY A 178 -11.16 9.81 -7.24
N PRO A 179 -11.62 8.58 -6.97
CA PRO A 179 -10.76 7.54 -6.42
C PRO A 179 -9.73 7.06 -7.46
N CYS A 180 -8.55 6.74 -6.96
CA CYS A 180 -7.53 6.08 -7.77
C CYS A 180 -6.88 4.93 -7.00
N ALA A 181 -6.40 3.95 -7.75
CA ALA A 181 -5.58 2.87 -7.23
C ALA A 181 -4.33 2.71 -8.09
N PHE A 182 -3.23 2.42 -7.43
CA PHE A 182 -2.01 1.97 -8.09
C PHE A 182 -1.55 0.69 -7.42
N ARG A 183 -1.22 -0.29 -8.27
CA ARG A 183 -0.87 -1.63 -7.84
C ARG A 183 0.58 -1.96 -8.16
N PHE A 184 1.25 -2.62 -7.22
CA PHE A 184 2.64 -3.01 -7.35
C PHE A 184 2.89 -4.41 -6.74
N PRO A 185 3.90 -5.15 -7.26
CA PRO A 185 4.13 -6.52 -6.86
C PRO A 185 4.84 -6.64 -5.51
N ARG A 186 4.73 -7.83 -4.90
CA ARG A 186 5.64 -8.27 -3.85
C ARG A 186 7.00 -8.59 -4.47
N GLY A 187 8.06 -8.02 -3.94
CA GLY A 187 9.43 -8.35 -4.36
C GLY A 187 10.33 -7.14 -4.47
N GLU A 188 11.51 -7.42 -4.98
CA GLU A 188 12.53 -6.41 -5.24
C GLU A 188 12.27 -5.73 -6.58
N SER A 189 12.59 -4.46 -6.65
CA SER A 189 12.56 -3.70 -7.89
C SER A 189 13.64 -4.16 -8.87
N VAL A 190 13.57 -3.72 -10.11
CA VAL A 190 14.54 -4.09 -11.15
C VAL A 190 15.85 -3.30 -11.07
N GLY A 191 15.91 -2.28 -10.18
CA GLY A 191 17.11 -1.47 -9.95
C GLY A 191 17.26 -0.27 -10.89
N CYS A 192 16.21 0.14 -11.59
CA CYS A 192 16.29 1.27 -12.52
C CYS A 192 16.58 2.61 -11.79
N LEU A 193 16.15 2.78 -10.54
CA LEU A 193 16.47 3.96 -9.73
C LEU A 193 17.94 4.04 -9.26
N LEU A 194 18.72 2.98 -9.44
CA LEU A 194 20.15 3.00 -9.09
C LEU A 194 20.99 3.77 -10.12
N TYR A 195 20.42 4.08 -11.28
CA TYR A 195 21.11 4.73 -12.41
C TYR A 195 20.57 6.14 -12.71
N THR A 196 19.65 6.63 -11.92
CA THR A 196 19.11 8.00 -11.98
C THR A 196 19.57 8.84 -10.79
#